data_a3b212f80bdb68984fc4fd3d7d825130
#
_entry.id   a3b212f80bdb68984fc4fd3d7d825130
#
_cell.length_a   1.000
_cell.length_b   1.000
_cell.length_c   1.000
_cell.angle_alpha   90.00
_cell.angle_beta   90.00
_cell.angle_gamma   90.00
#
_symmetry.space_group_name_H-M   'P 1'
#
loop_
_entity.id
_entity.type
_entity.pdbx_description
1 polymer ?
#
loop_
_entity_poly.entity_id
_entity_poly.type
_entity_poly.pdbx_seq_one_letter_code
_entity_poly.pdbx_strand_id
1 'polypeptide(L)'
;MREDAAAVRTALQWLGLWIATTALLALVGQLNKAVWVLAVVSAVGVPVCAWRALLVWLGYRRKVRRDALYRASGQAAVDAMAGVEFERYVAAVLRGVGYTVELTRATGDFGVDLIAIRDGIRTAVQCKRQSRVVNGAAIQQVVAGATVYDCTATMVVSNHRYTRAAQQLADAHGCVLVDRTRLARLSRSRTPSTQ
;
A
#
# COMPACT_ATOMS: atom_id res chain seq x y z
N MET A 1 -5.76 -1.35 0.24
CA MET A 1 -6.90 -1.57 -0.69
C MET A 1 -8.26 -1.51 0.00
N ARG A 2 -8.50 -2.23 1.13
CA ARG A 2 -9.79 -2.15 1.87
C ARG A 2 -10.01 -0.78 2.51
N GLU A 3 -9.00 -0.17 3.11
CA GLU A 3 -9.08 1.17 3.73
C GLU A 3 -9.34 2.29 2.72
N ASP A 4 -8.68 2.25 1.56
CA ASP A 4 -8.87 3.25 0.51
C ASP A 4 -10.29 3.15 -0.09
N ALA A 5 -10.83 1.93 -0.25
CA ALA A 5 -12.20 1.71 -0.70
C ALA A 5 -13.25 2.13 0.35
N ALA A 6 -12.94 1.95 1.65
CA ALA A 6 -13.78 2.43 2.74
C ALA A 6 -13.83 3.96 2.76
N ALA A 7 -12.68 4.63 2.63
CA ALA A 7 -12.62 6.09 2.57
C ALA A 7 -13.42 6.67 1.40
N VAL A 8 -13.35 6.03 0.21
CA VAL A 8 -14.15 6.45 -0.96
C VAL A 8 -15.66 6.22 -0.71
N ARG A 9 -16.05 5.08 -0.14
CA ARG A 9 -17.46 4.82 0.21
C ARG A 9 -17.98 5.83 1.22
N THR A 10 -17.22 6.12 2.26
CA THR A 10 -17.59 7.11 3.27
C THR A 10 -17.72 8.51 2.65
N ALA A 11 -16.81 8.92 1.78
CA ALA A 11 -16.89 10.20 1.07
C ALA A 11 -18.15 10.28 0.17
N LEU A 12 -18.51 9.20 -0.52
CA LEU A 12 -19.73 9.12 -1.36
C LEU A 12 -20.99 9.15 -0.51
N GLN A 13 -21.02 8.50 0.67
CA GLN A 13 -22.13 8.55 1.60
C GLN A 13 -22.37 9.97 2.15
N TRP A 14 -21.30 10.64 2.54
CA TRP A 14 -21.37 12.04 2.97
C TRP A 14 -21.85 12.96 1.85
N LEU A 15 -21.38 12.75 0.61
CA LEU A 15 -21.85 13.49 -0.56
C LEU A 15 -23.35 13.28 -0.78
N GLY A 16 -23.84 12.05 -0.72
CA GLY A 16 -25.28 11.72 -0.81
C GLY A 16 -26.12 12.39 0.26
N LEU A 17 -25.65 12.38 1.51
CA LEU A 17 -26.32 13.04 2.63
C LEU A 17 -26.38 14.57 2.44
N TRP A 18 -25.30 15.21 1.97
CA TRP A 18 -25.25 16.62 1.69
C TRP A 18 -26.21 17.01 0.55
N ILE A 19 -26.27 16.23 -0.54
CA ILE A 19 -27.22 16.47 -1.63
C ILE A 19 -28.67 16.40 -1.13
N ALA A 20 -28.99 15.39 -0.34
CA ALA A 20 -30.33 15.22 0.23
C ALA A 20 -30.72 16.37 1.19
N THR A 21 -29.80 16.82 2.04
CA THR A 21 -30.05 17.94 2.98
C THR A 21 -30.17 19.27 2.24
N THR A 22 -29.37 19.54 1.21
CA THR A 22 -29.51 20.76 0.39
C THR A 22 -30.83 20.80 -0.38
N ALA A 23 -31.26 19.69 -0.94
CA ALA A 23 -32.55 19.60 -1.65
C ALA A 23 -33.73 19.83 -0.69
N LEU A 24 -33.69 19.24 0.51
CA LEU A 24 -34.70 19.45 1.55
C LEU A 24 -34.74 20.91 2.03
N LEU A 25 -33.58 21.50 2.30
CA LEU A 25 -33.47 22.91 2.72
C LEU A 25 -33.95 23.88 1.64
N ALA A 26 -33.68 23.59 0.37
CA ALA A 26 -34.20 24.39 -0.76
C ALA A 26 -35.72 24.33 -0.87
N LEU A 27 -36.33 23.16 -0.63
CA LEU A 27 -37.79 22.96 -0.61
C LEU A 27 -38.47 23.73 0.53
N VAL A 28 -37.87 23.68 1.74
CA VAL A 28 -38.37 24.38 2.94
C VAL A 28 -38.06 25.89 2.89
N GLY A 29 -37.05 26.31 2.10
CA GLY A 29 -36.60 27.70 1.98
C GLY A 29 -37.65 28.69 1.41
N GLN A 30 -38.70 28.19 0.82
CA GLN A 30 -39.86 29.01 0.43
C GLN A 30 -40.57 29.64 1.65
N LEU A 31 -40.32 29.17 2.84
CA LEU A 31 -41.03 29.52 4.07
C LEU A 31 -40.27 30.46 5.04
N ASN A 32 -38.93 30.58 4.95
CA ASN A 32 -38.17 31.41 5.88
C ASN A 32 -36.79 31.82 5.32
N LYS A 33 -36.39 33.12 5.46
CA LYS A 33 -35.07 33.64 5.01
C LYS A 33 -33.88 32.97 5.65
N ALA A 34 -33.97 32.49 6.89
CA ALA A 34 -32.87 31.76 7.58
C ALA A 34 -32.54 30.43 6.89
N VAL A 35 -33.53 29.79 6.26
CA VAL A 35 -33.32 28.53 5.54
C VAL A 35 -32.55 28.74 4.24
N TRP A 36 -32.69 29.92 3.59
CA TRP A 36 -31.87 30.26 2.43
C TRP A 36 -30.38 30.37 2.74
N VAL A 37 -30.02 30.90 3.92
CA VAL A 37 -28.62 30.97 4.35
C VAL A 37 -28.05 29.55 4.52
N LEU A 38 -28.78 28.64 5.15
CA LEU A 38 -28.39 27.25 5.29
C LEU A 38 -28.31 26.53 3.94
N ALA A 39 -29.20 26.79 3.01
CA ALA A 39 -29.15 26.23 1.66
C ALA A 39 -27.91 26.70 0.88
N VAL A 40 -27.53 27.97 0.99
CA VAL A 40 -26.33 28.54 0.33
C VAL A 40 -25.05 27.92 0.96
N VAL A 41 -24.98 27.84 2.29
CA VAL A 41 -23.84 27.19 3.00
C VAL A 41 -23.73 25.74 2.60
N SER A 42 -24.84 25.02 2.46
CA SER A 42 -24.88 23.64 2.00
C SER A 42 -24.45 23.51 0.53
N ALA A 43 -24.86 24.43 -0.33
CA ALA A 43 -24.48 24.44 -1.76
C ALA A 43 -22.95 24.56 -1.98
N VAL A 44 -22.22 25.20 -1.08
CA VAL A 44 -20.75 25.25 -1.11
C VAL A 44 -20.12 23.95 -0.63
N GLY A 45 -20.73 23.29 0.35
CA GLY A 45 -20.20 22.02 0.92
C GLY A 45 -20.21 20.86 -0.09
N VAL A 46 -21.25 20.78 -0.94
CA VAL A 46 -21.37 19.71 -1.94
C VAL A 46 -20.19 19.69 -2.94
N PRO A 47 -19.86 20.81 -3.62
CA PRO A 47 -18.73 20.82 -4.54
C PRO A 47 -17.38 20.62 -3.83
N VAL A 48 -17.20 21.09 -2.60
CA VAL A 48 -15.98 20.86 -1.81
C VAL A 48 -15.83 19.37 -1.50
N CYS A 49 -16.88 18.70 -1.03
CA CYS A 49 -16.84 17.25 -0.78
C CYS A 49 -16.63 16.46 -2.06
N ALA A 50 -17.29 16.81 -3.15
CA ALA A 50 -17.12 16.18 -4.45
C ALA A 50 -15.68 16.34 -4.96
N TRP A 51 -15.11 17.53 -4.84
CA TRP A 51 -13.72 17.81 -5.21
C TRP A 51 -12.72 16.98 -4.41
N ARG A 52 -12.90 16.92 -3.08
CA ARG A 52 -12.05 16.08 -2.22
C ARG A 52 -12.17 14.58 -2.55
N ALA A 53 -13.38 14.10 -2.78
CA ALA A 53 -13.61 12.72 -3.20
C ALA A 53 -12.95 12.43 -4.57
N LEU A 54 -13.04 13.36 -5.51
CA LEU A 54 -12.38 13.24 -6.81
C LEU A 54 -10.86 13.21 -6.67
N LEU A 55 -10.26 14.06 -5.84
CA LEU A 55 -8.81 14.06 -5.62
C LEU A 55 -8.33 12.73 -5.00
N VAL A 56 -9.05 12.20 -4.02
CA VAL A 56 -8.76 10.89 -3.40
C VAL A 56 -8.87 9.79 -4.46
N TRP A 57 -9.93 9.79 -5.26
CA TRP A 57 -10.14 8.80 -6.32
C TRP A 57 -9.07 8.86 -7.42
N LEU A 58 -8.69 10.06 -7.86
CA LEU A 58 -7.60 10.24 -8.83
C LEU A 58 -6.26 9.76 -8.28
N GLY A 59 -5.97 10.05 -7.01
CA GLY A 59 -4.78 9.54 -6.30
C GLY A 59 -4.77 8.01 -6.24
N TYR A 60 -5.89 7.41 -5.87
CA TYR A 60 -6.06 5.96 -5.85
C TYR A 60 -5.85 5.34 -7.24
N ARG A 61 -6.49 5.89 -8.30
CA ARG A 61 -6.31 5.39 -9.68
C ARG A 61 -4.87 5.50 -10.16
N ARG A 62 -4.16 6.59 -9.82
CA ARG A 62 -2.73 6.76 -10.16
C ARG A 62 -1.87 5.71 -9.47
N LYS A 63 -2.13 5.43 -8.17
CA LYS A 63 -1.43 4.39 -7.40
C LYS A 63 -1.66 3.01 -8.01
N VAL A 64 -2.90 2.64 -8.30
CA VAL A 64 -3.26 1.34 -8.91
C VAL A 64 -2.60 1.16 -10.29
N ARG A 65 -2.62 2.19 -11.14
CA ARG A 65 -1.95 2.15 -12.46
C ARG A 65 -0.45 1.97 -12.31
N ARG A 66 0.18 2.72 -11.41
CA ARG A 66 1.62 2.63 -11.14
C ARG A 66 2.01 1.24 -10.62
N ASP A 67 1.25 0.70 -9.67
CA ASP A 67 1.48 -0.65 -9.14
C ASP A 67 1.32 -1.72 -10.23
N ALA A 68 0.38 -1.54 -11.16
CA ALA A 68 0.22 -2.42 -12.31
C ALA A 68 1.43 -2.36 -13.27
N LEU A 69 1.95 -1.16 -13.55
CA LEU A 69 3.15 -0.99 -14.37
C LEU A 69 4.38 -1.64 -13.73
N TYR A 70 4.58 -1.45 -12.42
CA TYR A 70 5.67 -2.12 -11.69
C TYR A 70 5.56 -3.64 -11.79
N ARG A 71 4.40 -4.23 -11.58
CA ARG A 71 4.20 -5.69 -11.68
C ARG A 71 4.42 -6.23 -13.10
N ALA A 72 4.21 -5.42 -14.12
CA ALA A 72 4.49 -5.78 -15.51
C ALA A 72 5.96 -5.68 -15.89
N SER A 73 6.83 -5.13 -15.03
CA SER A 73 8.27 -5.02 -15.28
C SER A 73 8.90 -6.39 -15.47
N GLY A 74 9.62 -6.57 -16.57
CA GLY A 74 10.40 -7.78 -16.82
C GLY A 74 11.62 -7.88 -15.90
N GLN A 75 12.24 -9.07 -15.82
CA GLN A 75 13.38 -9.32 -14.93
C GLN A 75 14.56 -8.37 -15.19
N ALA A 76 14.87 -8.09 -16.44
CA ALA A 76 15.96 -7.15 -16.79
C ALA A 76 15.70 -5.74 -16.25
N ALA A 77 14.45 -5.28 -16.31
CA ALA A 77 14.07 -3.98 -15.74
C ALA A 77 14.20 -3.99 -14.21
N VAL A 78 13.81 -5.08 -13.53
CA VAL A 78 13.97 -5.24 -12.08
C VAL A 78 15.44 -5.21 -11.67
N ASP A 79 16.32 -5.84 -12.44
CA ASP A 79 17.76 -5.85 -12.18
C ASP A 79 18.41 -4.47 -12.40
N ALA A 80 17.81 -3.61 -13.23
CA ALA A 80 18.29 -2.25 -13.50
C ALA A 80 17.75 -1.21 -12.50
N MET A 81 16.75 -1.55 -11.66
CA MET A 81 16.15 -0.62 -10.71
C MET A 81 17.16 -0.10 -9.68
N ALA A 82 17.03 1.16 -9.27
CA ALA A 82 17.66 1.67 -8.05
C ALA A 82 17.03 1.03 -6.79
N GLY A 83 17.71 1.08 -5.63
CA GLY A 83 17.22 0.47 -4.39
C GLY A 83 15.80 0.90 -4.04
N VAL A 84 15.55 2.21 -3.97
CA VAL A 84 14.22 2.78 -3.66
C VAL A 84 13.15 2.40 -4.69
N GLU A 85 13.54 2.24 -5.95
CA GLU A 85 12.62 1.80 -7.01
C GLU A 85 12.25 0.33 -6.82
N PHE A 86 13.22 -0.50 -6.44
CA PHE A 86 13.00 -1.91 -6.13
C PHE A 86 12.07 -2.09 -4.92
N GLU A 87 12.23 -1.28 -3.86
CA GLU A 87 11.30 -1.27 -2.72
C GLU A 87 9.85 -0.98 -3.16
N ARG A 88 9.65 0.02 -4.03
CA ARG A 88 8.34 0.35 -4.60
C ARG A 88 7.78 -0.78 -5.47
N TYR A 89 8.63 -1.44 -6.24
CA TYR A 89 8.27 -2.62 -7.01
C TYR A 89 7.81 -3.76 -6.10
N VAL A 90 8.59 -4.09 -5.06
CA VAL A 90 8.23 -5.12 -4.07
C VAL A 90 6.91 -4.77 -3.37
N ALA A 91 6.72 -3.52 -2.98
CA ALA A 91 5.47 -3.05 -2.39
C ALA A 91 4.27 -3.27 -3.33
N ALA A 92 4.44 -2.98 -4.64
CA ALA A 92 3.40 -3.21 -5.65
C ALA A 92 3.08 -4.70 -5.84
N VAL A 93 4.11 -5.55 -5.82
CA VAL A 93 3.94 -7.02 -5.90
C VAL A 93 3.19 -7.55 -4.68
N LEU A 94 3.61 -7.18 -3.46
CA LEU A 94 2.96 -7.61 -2.23
C LEU A 94 1.50 -7.16 -2.14
N ARG A 95 1.19 -5.93 -2.55
CA ARG A 95 -0.21 -5.45 -2.66
C ARG A 95 -1.00 -6.29 -3.67
N GLY A 96 -0.38 -6.68 -4.78
CA GLY A 96 -0.99 -7.54 -5.79
C GLY A 96 -1.40 -8.91 -5.27
N VAL A 97 -0.75 -9.41 -4.23
CA VAL A 97 -1.07 -10.69 -3.58
C VAL A 97 -1.79 -10.54 -2.23
N GLY A 98 -2.38 -9.37 -1.97
CA GLY A 98 -3.33 -9.15 -0.88
C GLY A 98 -2.76 -8.55 0.40
N TYR A 99 -1.51 -8.08 0.42
CA TYR A 99 -0.98 -7.34 1.56
C TYR A 99 -1.37 -5.85 1.50
N THR A 100 -1.66 -5.26 2.65
CA THR A 100 -1.54 -3.80 2.85
C THR A 100 -0.07 -3.50 3.10
N VAL A 101 0.51 -2.52 2.39
CA VAL A 101 1.95 -2.24 2.47
C VAL A 101 2.21 -0.76 2.72
N GLU A 102 3.00 -0.50 3.75
CA GLU A 102 3.52 0.80 4.13
C GLU A 102 5.04 0.82 3.86
N LEU A 103 5.57 1.95 3.36
CA LEU A 103 7.00 2.17 3.25
C LEU A 103 7.49 2.82 4.54
N THR A 104 8.64 2.37 5.04
CA THR A 104 9.32 3.00 6.18
C THR A 104 10.03 4.29 5.75
N ARG A 105 10.69 4.96 6.69
CA ARG A 105 11.48 6.16 6.39
C ARG A 105 12.78 5.74 5.68
N ALA A 106 13.25 6.59 4.77
CA ALA A 106 14.46 6.32 3.98
C ALA A 106 15.77 6.34 4.81
N THR A 107 15.74 6.79 6.06
CA THR A 107 16.88 6.83 6.98
C THR A 107 16.46 6.43 8.37
N GLY A 108 17.28 5.60 9.03
CA GLY A 108 16.99 5.09 10.37
C GLY A 108 15.89 4.02 10.38
N ASP A 109 15.79 3.25 9.30
CA ASP A 109 14.79 2.20 9.09
C ASP A 109 15.12 0.88 9.80
N PHE A 110 16.24 0.81 10.51
CA PHE A 110 16.73 -0.38 11.24
C PHE A 110 16.75 -1.65 10.38
N GLY A 111 16.92 -1.49 9.06
CA GLY A 111 16.92 -2.62 8.12
C GLY A 111 15.51 -3.14 7.81
N VAL A 112 14.49 -2.30 7.91
CA VAL A 112 13.11 -2.60 7.50
C VAL A 112 12.65 -1.57 6.48
N ASP A 113 12.53 -1.97 5.23
CA ASP A 113 12.16 -1.06 4.12
C ASP A 113 10.64 -0.94 3.96
N LEU A 114 9.90 -2.01 4.30
CA LEU A 114 8.44 -2.05 4.19
C LEU A 114 7.83 -2.77 5.41
N ILE A 115 6.62 -2.37 5.75
CA ILE A 115 5.74 -3.12 6.65
C ILE A 115 4.59 -3.68 5.81
N ALA A 116 4.49 -5.00 5.75
CA ALA A 116 3.44 -5.70 5.02
C ALA A 116 2.44 -6.35 5.99
N ILE A 117 1.15 -6.04 5.84
CA ILE A 117 0.10 -6.50 6.75
C ILE A 117 -0.89 -7.36 5.96
N ARG A 118 -1.13 -8.59 6.44
CA ARG A 118 -2.16 -9.47 5.91
C ARG A 118 -2.72 -10.36 7.03
N ASP A 119 -4.02 -10.50 7.08
CA ASP A 119 -4.74 -11.33 8.07
C ASP A 119 -4.36 -11.00 9.53
N GLY A 120 -4.13 -9.70 9.80
CA GLY A 120 -3.72 -9.19 11.12
C GLY A 120 -2.22 -9.34 11.43
N ILE A 121 -1.47 -10.08 10.63
CA ILE A 121 -0.02 -10.30 10.84
C ILE A 121 0.77 -9.13 10.23
N ARG A 122 1.57 -8.46 11.05
CA ARG A 122 2.53 -7.43 10.65
C ARG A 122 3.88 -8.08 10.34
N THR A 123 4.36 -7.90 9.12
CA THR A 123 5.62 -8.47 8.63
C THR A 123 6.60 -7.35 8.31
N ALA A 124 7.76 -7.36 8.97
CA ALA A 124 8.89 -6.50 8.59
C ALA A 124 9.55 -7.05 7.32
N VAL A 125 9.74 -6.21 6.31
CA VAL A 125 10.28 -6.62 5.02
C VAL A 125 11.54 -5.82 4.71
N GLN A 126 12.64 -6.54 4.44
CA GLN A 126 13.88 -5.96 3.91
C GLN A 126 13.98 -6.27 2.42
N CYS A 127 14.29 -5.27 1.62
CA CYS A 127 14.48 -5.38 0.17
C CYS A 127 15.98 -5.31 -0.18
N LYS A 128 16.49 -6.31 -0.87
CA LYS A 128 17.91 -6.34 -1.30
C LYS A 128 18.00 -6.43 -2.83
N ARG A 129 18.12 -5.26 -3.49
CA ARG A 129 18.46 -5.20 -4.91
C ARG A 129 19.98 -5.19 -5.04
N GLN A 130 20.54 -6.26 -5.54
CA GLN A 130 21.99 -6.38 -5.72
C GLN A 130 22.34 -7.34 -6.87
N SER A 131 23.58 -7.27 -7.36
CA SER A 131 24.10 -8.12 -8.44
C SER A 131 24.73 -9.42 -7.95
N ARG A 132 24.76 -9.66 -6.63
CA ARG A 132 25.38 -10.83 -5.99
C ARG A 132 24.37 -11.57 -5.13
N VAL A 133 24.71 -12.82 -4.81
CA VAL A 133 23.96 -13.68 -3.90
C VAL A 133 23.83 -13.03 -2.52
N VAL A 134 22.63 -13.02 -1.95
CA VAL A 134 22.32 -12.41 -0.65
C VAL A 134 22.86 -13.29 0.48
N ASN A 135 23.61 -12.71 1.40
CA ASN A 135 24.13 -13.37 2.58
C ASN A 135 23.21 -13.20 3.81
N GLY A 136 23.59 -13.74 4.96
CA GLY A 136 22.81 -13.70 6.19
C GLY A 136 22.61 -12.31 6.81
N ALA A 137 23.42 -11.32 6.46
CA ALA A 137 23.32 -9.98 7.06
C ALA A 137 21.95 -9.33 6.87
N ALA A 138 21.29 -9.57 5.71
CA ALA A 138 19.94 -9.06 5.45
C ALA A 138 18.90 -9.65 6.41
N ILE A 139 19.05 -10.92 6.77
CA ILE A 139 18.16 -11.59 7.71
C ILE A 139 18.37 -11.03 9.12
N GLN A 140 19.61 -10.88 9.55
CA GLN A 140 19.94 -10.30 10.86
C GLN A 140 19.36 -8.87 10.98
N GLN A 141 19.51 -8.05 9.94
CA GLN A 141 18.97 -6.68 9.91
C GLN A 141 17.45 -6.65 10.11
N VAL A 142 16.69 -7.40 9.31
CA VAL A 142 15.23 -7.37 9.38
C VAL A 142 14.71 -7.98 10.68
N VAL A 143 15.36 -9.02 11.21
CA VAL A 143 15.00 -9.63 12.49
C VAL A 143 15.22 -8.65 13.64
N ALA A 144 16.36 -7.95 13.66
CA ALA A 144 16.63 -6.93 14.66
C ALA A 144 15.67 -5.74 14.58
N GLY A 145 15.36 -5.29 13.35
CA GLY A 145 14.46 -4.15 13.12
C GLY A 145 12.99 -4.46 13.35
N ALA A 146 12.56 -5.72 13.24
CA ALA A 146 11.15 -6.10 13.32
C ALA A 146 10.48 -5.65 14.63
N THR A 147 11.19 -5.74 15.75
CA THR A 147 10.69 -5.33 17.09
C THR A 147 10.42 -3.82 17.16
N VAL A 148 11.21 -2.99 16.46
CA VAL A 148 11.04 -1.53 16.44
C VAL A 148 9.72 -1.12 15.80
N TYR A 149 9.20 -1.96 14.89
CA TYR A 149 7.96 -1.70 14.14
C TYR A 149 6.78 -2.57 14.59
N ASP A 150 6.87 -3.21 15.75
CA ASP A 150 5.84 -4.13 16.28
C ASP A 150 5.45 -5.21 15.26
N CYS A 151 6.44 -5.74 14.53
CA CYS A 151 6.24 -6.81 13.55
C CYS A 151 6.52 -8.16 14.18
N THR A 152 5.58 -9.11 14.01
CA THR A 152 5.67 -10.48 14.52
C THR A 152 6.23 -11.46 13.50
N ALA A 153 6.36 -11.06 12.24
CA ALA A 153 6.93 -11.86 11.16
C ALA A 153 7.99 -11.04 10.41
N THR A 154 8.91 -11.75 9.76
CA THR A 154 9.99 -11.14 8.98
C THR A 154 10.09 -11.73 7.59
N MET A 155 10.49 -10.92 6.62
CA MET A 155 10.67 -11.30 5.23
C MET A 155 11.86 -10.59 4.61
N VAL A 156 12.66 -11.30 3.83
CA VAL A 156 13.67 -10.68 2.95
C VAL A 156 13.29 -10.95 1.50
N VAL A 157 13.26 -9.89 0.69
CA VAL A 157 12.95 -9.97 -0.74
C VAL A 157 14.15 -9.52 -1.56
N SER A 158 14.54 -10.32 -2.56
CA SER A 158 15.67 -9.98 -3.42
C SER A 158 15.39 -10.28 -4.89
N ASN A 159 16.08 -9.53 -5.77
CA ASN A 159 16.20 -9.84 -7.20
C ASN A 159 17.23 -10.95 -7.47
N HIS A 160 17.84 -11.54 -6.45
CA HIS A 160 18.88 -12.57 -6.56
C HIS A 160 18.55 -13.79 -5.70
N ARG A 161 19.46 -14.81 -5.69
CA ARG A 161 19.36 -15.98 -4.84
C ARG A 161 19.98 -15.69 -3.45
N TYR A 162 19.76 -16.59 -2.52
CA TYR A 162 20.33 -16.58 -1.17
C TYR A 162 21.43 -17.62 -1.03
N THR A 163 22.46 -17.32 -0.23
CA THR A 163 23.48 -18.33 0.15
C THR A 163 22.84 -19.41 1.03
N ARG A 164 23.47 -20.60 1.08
CA ARG A 164 23.01 -21.68 1.97
C ARG A 164 23.00 -21.24 3.44
N ALA A 165 24.02 -20.51 3.88
CA ALA A 165 24.07 -19.95 5.22
C ALA A 165 22.93 -18.96 5.51
N ALA A 166 22.55 -18.13 4.53
CA ALA A 166 21.40 -17.24 4.66
C ALA A 166 20.08 -18.02 4.78
N GLN A 167 19.92 -19.10 4.02
CA GLN A 167 18.73 -19.96 4.11
C GLN A 167 18.63 -20.63 5.50
N GLN A 168 19.72 -21.20 6.00
CA GLN A 168 19.77 -21.81 7.35
C GLN A 168 19.44 -20.79 8.45
N LEU A 169 19.95 -19.56 8.32
CA LEU A 169 19.68 -18.50 9.27
C LEU A 169 18.20 -18.06 9.21
N ALA A 170 17.63 -17.97 8.02
CA ALA A 170 16.23 -17.63 7.83
C ALA A 170 15.31 -18.70 8.45
N ASP A 171 15.62 -19.98 8.23
CA ASP A 171 14.87 -21.09 8.83
C ASP A 171 14.92 -21.05 10.36
N ALA A 172 16.09 -20.75 10.94
CA ALA A 172 16.26 -20.64 12.38
C ALA A 172 15.46 -19.49 13.01
N HIS A 173 15.22 -18.40 12.28
CA HIS A 173 14.46 -17.24 12.74
C HIS A 173 13.00 -17.20 12.24
N GLY A 174 12.54 -18.18 11.47
CA GLY A 174 11.24 -18.15 10.83
C GLY A 174 11.08 -17.02 9.81
N CYS A 175 12.19 -16.54 9.22
CA CYS A 175 12.20 -15.45 8.27
C CYS A 175 11.85 -15.95 6.85
N VAL A 176 10.86 -15.36 6.22
CA VAL A 176 10.45 -15.74 4.86
C VAL A 176 11.44 -15.17 3.83
N LEU A 177 12.01 -16.03 2.99
CA LEU A 177 12.84 -15.62 1.86
C LEU A 177 12.05 -15.61 0.55
N VAL A 178 12.11 -14.49 -0.16
CA VAL A 178 11.55 -14.32 -1.50
C VAL A 178 12.68 -14.03 -2.46
N ASP A 179 13.14 -15.05 -3.15
CA ASP A 179 14.17 -14.95 -4.18
C ASP A 179 13.60 -14.43 -5.51
N ARG A 180 14.49 -14.21 -6.48
CA ARG A 180 14.15 -13.79 -7.84
C ARG A 180 13.01 -14.60 -8.47
N THR A 181 13.05 -15.93 -8.32
CA THR A 181 12.09 -16.84 -8.94
C THR A 181 10.72 -16.72 -8.28
N ARG A 182 10.70 -16.68 -6.95
CA ARG A 182 9.48 -16.50 -6.16
C ARG A 182 8.88 -15.11 -6.39
N LEU A 183 9.71 -14.07 -6.43
CA LEU A 183 9.28 -12.70 -6.71
C LEU A 183 8.63 -12.57 -8.09
N ALA A 184 9.23 -13.17 -9.12
CA ALA A 184 8.68 -13.20 -10.47
C ALA A 184 7.35 -13.98 -10.56
N ARG A 185 7.16 -15.02 -9.75
CA ARG A 185 5.88 -15.71 -9.63
C ARG A 185 4.83 -14.83 -8.96
N LEU A 186 5.16 -14.20 -7.85
CA LEU A 186 4.27 -13.30 -7.11
C LEU A 186 3.84 -12.10 -7.95
N SER A 187 4.72 -11.53 -8.79
CA SER A 187 4.38 -10.40 -9.66
C SER A 187 3.31 -10.74 -10.70
N ARG A 188 3.24 -12.01 -11.11
CA ARG A 188 2.24 -12.53 -12.07
C ARG A 188 0.95 -13.02 -11.40
N SER A 189 1.02 -13.35 -10.11
CA SER A 189 -0.16 -13.78 -9.35
C SER A 189 -1.08 -12.59 -9.11
N ARG A 190 -2.37 -12.76 -9.44
CA ARG A 190 -3.44 -11.86 -9.01
C ARG A 190 -4.23 -12.59 -7.93
N THR A 191 -4.32 -12.02 -6.74
CA THR A 191 -5.40 -12.43 -5.85
C THR A 191 -6.70 -11.99 -6.52
N PRO A 192 -7.68 -12.89 -6.76
CA PRO A 192 -9.01 -12.45 -7.19
C PRO A 192 -9.47 -11.42 -6.15
N SER A 193 -9.83 -10.23 -6.59
CA SER A 193 -10.54 -9.28 -5.75
C SER A 193 -11.84 -9.98 -5.33
N THR A 194 -11.91 -10.43 -4.09
CA THR A 194 -13.18 -10.84 -3.47
C THR A 194 -14.10 -9.64 -3.55
N GLN A 195 -15.11 -9.75 -4.40
CA GLN A 195 -16.22 -8.81 -4.55
C GLN A 195 -17.00 -8.72 -3.26
#